data_8b006095ded6d1cc9ab070d0b9da8386
#
_entry.id   8b006095ded6d1cc9ab070d0b9da8386
#
_cell.length_a   1.000
_cell.length_b   1.000
_cell.length_c   1.000
_cell.angle_alpha   90.00
_cell.angle_beta   90.00
_cell.angle_gamma   90.00
#
_symmetry.space_group_name_H-M   'P 1'
#
loop_
_entity.id
_entity.type
_entity.pdbx_description
1 polymer ?
#
loop_
_entity_poly.entity_id
_entity_poly.type
_entity_poly.pdbx_seq_one_letter_code
_entity_poly.pdbx_strand_id
1 'polypeptide(L)'
;LYSLKKIFLPFGNLIKNEILELNDYKKKAYIESYKDKIIIIYWSGKSLYINKDELNNDLVKIYDRKTNINKFVNNEYTSSGIKDLLVVDDIIYASYTKEISVNDKSDPNKKSICLNTSILSANLIDKFDTPLNFREFFTYKDCAEVRFNKQARYGSAQAGGRMQYDNRNNKIYLTIGDFMSFVTSQNLESNLGKTISIDIESKKSKILSSGHRNQQGLLLLKNENLLVASEHGQRDGDEVNIIHIEKKDQNYGWPIASYSNYYFFENFEIRKLAP
;
A
#
# COMPACT_ATOMS: atom_id res chain seq x y z
N LEU A 1 1.75 -28.80 5.98
CA LEU A 1 1.51 -28.20 7.31
C LEU A 1 2.76 -27.40 7.70
N TYR A 2 2.80 -26.13 7.36
CA TYR A 2 3.84 -25.22 7.84
C TYR A 2 3.50 -24.83 9.27
N SER A 3 4.28 -25.28 10.24
CA SER A 3 4.17 -24.80 11.60
C SER A 3 4.66 -23.35 11.62
N LEU A 4 3.75 -22.41 11.81
CA LEU A 4 4.06 -21.04 12.21
C LEU A 4 4.74 -21.13 13.60
N LYS A 5 6.06 -21.20 13.63
CA LYS A 5 6.80 -20.86 14.84
C LYS A 5 6.51 -19.37 15.10
N LYS A 6 5.76 -19.08 16.17
CA LYS A 6 5.71 -17.74 16.73
C LYS A 6 7.15 -17.36 17.08
N ILE A 7 7.76 -16.52 16.28
CA ILE A 7 9.02 -15.88 16.64
C ILE A 7 8.62 -14.80 17.66
N PHE A 8 8.66 -15.16 18.93
CA PHE A 8 8.73 -14.16 19.99
C PHE A 8 10.12 -13.55 19.89
N LEU A 9 10.24 -12.46 19.18
CA LEU A 9 11.38 -11.57 19.40
C LEU A 9 11.28 -11.15 20.88
N PRO A 10 12.35 -11.32 21.67
CA PRO A 10 12.35 -10.85 23.05
C PRO A 10 12.44 -9.32 23.04
N PHE A 11 11.36 -8.67 22.66
CA PHE A 11 11.24 -7.21 22.61
C PHE A 11 11.46 -6.54 23.97
N GLY A 12 11.34 -7.30 25.06
CA GLY A 12 11.43 -6.75 26.41
C GLY A 12 12.81 -6.19 26.82
N ASN A 13 13.91 -6.69 26.26
CA ASN A 13 15.26 -6.28 26.65
C ASN A 13 15.96 -5.36 25.62
N LEU A 14 15.53 -5.40 24.36
CA LEU A 14 15.98 -4.47 23.30
C LEU A 14 15.49 -3.03 23.51
N ILE A 15 14.39 -2.88 24.26
CA ILE A 15 13.71 -1.61 24.44
C ILE A 15 14.46 -0.65 25.38
N LYS A 16 15.39 -1.12 26.21
CA LYS A 16 15.93 -0.25 27.27
C LYS A 16 17.01 0.74 26.85
N ASN A 17 17.75 0.53 25.76
CA ASN A 17 18.91 1.39 25.48
C ASN A 17 18.92 2.15 24.14
N GLU A 18 18.16 1.76 23.10
CA GLU A 18 18.18 2.43 21.79
C GLU A 18 16.79 2.67 21.18
N ILE A 19 15.77 2.06 21.73
CA ILE A 19 14.39 2.21 21.24
C ILE A 19 13.66 3.41 21.87
N LEU A 20 14.31 4.15 22.77
CA LEU A 20 13.72 5.30 23.47
C LEU A 20 13.33 6.47 22.55
N GLU A 21 13.71 6.45 21.27
CA GLU A 21 13.14 7.34 20.26
C GLU A 21 11.89 6.76 19.56
N LEU A 22 11.45 5.58 19.92
CA LEU A 22 10.17 5.00 19.48
C LEU A 22 8.96 5.56 20.25
N ASN A 23 8.98 6.83 20.62
CA ASN A 23 7.77 7.57 21.01
C ASN A 23 6.72 7.65 19.89
N ASP A 24 6.93 6.92 18.82
CA ASP A 24 6.07 6.79 17.66
C ASP A 24 5.37 5.42 17.59
N TYR A 25 4.79 4.94 18.69
CA TYR A 25 3.95 3.73 18.76
C TYR A 25 2.79 3.68 17.76
N LYS A 26 2.60 4.76 17.02
CA LYS A 26 1.57 4.88 15.97
C LYS A 26 2.09 4.60 14.57
N LYS A 27 3.38 4.30 14.38
CA LYS A 27 3.98 4.19 13.05
C LYS A 27 4.05 2.73 12.61
N LYS A 28 3.38 2.41 11.51
CA LYS A 28 3.44 1.11 10.85
C LYS A 28 4.82 0.90 10.25
N ALA A 29 5.32 -0.34 10.28
CA ALA A 29 6.50 -0.78 9.57
C ALA A 29 6.16 -1.95 8.66
N TYR A 30 6.90 -2.08 7.57
CA TYR A 30 6.78 -3.16 6.61
C TYR A 30 8.10 -3.93 6.60
N ILE A 31 8.02 -5.23 6.42
CA ILE A 31 9.14 -6.15 6.58
C ILE A 31 9.25 -7.02 5.35
N GLU A 32 10.46 -7.11 4.80
CA GLU A 32 10.79 -8.01 3.71
C GLU A 32 12.08 -8.78 3.98
N SER A 33 12.15 -9.97 3.38
CA SER A 33 13.30 -10.84 3.45
C SER A 33 14.11 -10.74 2.16
N TYR A 34 15.43 -10.50 2.29
CA TYR A 34 16.35 -10.49 1.16
C TYR A 34 17.66 -11.16 1.53
N LYS A 35 17.99 -12.27 0.85
CA LYS A 35 19.20 -13.08 1.12
C LYS A 35 19.32 -13.40 2.63
N ASP A 36 20.42 -13.01 3.25
CA ASP A 36 20.70 -13.17 4.68
C ASP A 36 20.18 -12.03 5.57
N LYS A 37 19.38 -11.12 5.02
CA LYS A 37 18.86 -9.93 5.72
C LYS A 37 17.35 -9.96 5.87
N ILE A 38 16.86 -9.30 6.93
CA ILE A 38 15.50 -8.82 7.08
C ILE A 38 15.53 -7.30 6.97
N ILE A 39 14.78 -6.75 6.04
CA ILE A 39 14.68 -5.32 5.81
C ILE A 39 13.39 -4.83 6.45
N ILE A 40 13.47 -3.74 7.21
CA ILE A 40 12.34 -3.10 7.88
C ILE A 40 12.29 -1.66 7.42
N ILE A 41 11.18 -1.24 6.82
CA ILE A 41 10.97 0.16 6.44
C ILE A 41 9.70 0.67 7.11
N TYR A 42 9.85 1.71 7.91
CA TYR A 42 8.72 2.41 8.52
C TYR A 42 7.95 3.21 7.48
N TRP A 43 6.67 3.43 7.74
CA TRP A 43 5.82 4.24 6.87
C TRP A 43 6.41 5.63 6.56
N SER A 44 7.20 6.18 7.49
CA SER A 44 7.89 7.46 7.37
C SER A 44 9.16 7.41 6.50
N GLY A 45 9.60 6.22 6.10
CA GLY A 45 10.82 6.01 5.32
C GLY A 45 12.08 5.71 6.13
N LYS A 46 12.04 5.70 7.47
CA LYS A 46 13.15 5.18 8.27
C LYS A 46 13.36 3.71 7.91
N SER A 47 14.58 3.30 7.58
CA SER A 47 14.90 1.94 7.19
C SER A 47 15.92 1.33 8.12
N LEU A 48 15.68 0.08 8.48
CA LEU A 48 16.53 -0.75 9.32
C LEU A 48 16.79 -2.09 8.63
N TYR A 49 17.82 -2.81 9.03
CA TYR A 49 17.97 -4.21 8.68
C TYR A 49 18.53 -5.03 9.84
N ILE A 50 18.31 -6.35 9.78
CA ILE A 50 18.77 -7.34 10.72
C ILE A 50 19.44 -8.46 9.91
N ASN A 51 20.58 -8.97 10.38
CA ASN A 51 21.16 -10.19 9.82
C ASN A 51 20.41 -11.41 10.34
N LYS A 52 20.03 -12.34 9.47
CA LYS A 52 19.24 -13.52 9.84
C LYS A 52 19.97 -14.47 10.78
N ASP A 53 21.28 -14.57 10.66
CA ASP A 53 22.14 -15.37 11.55
C ASP A 53 22.15 -14.84 12.99
N GLU A 54 21.90 -13.54 13.18
CA GLU A 54 21.85 -12.90 14.49
C GLU A 54 20.51 -13.12 15.22
N LEU A 55 19.47 -13.62 14.54
CA LEU A 55 18.14 -13.82 15.13
C LEU A 55 18.09 -14.85 16.26
N ASN A 56 19.07 -15.76 16.31
CA ASN A 56 19.18 -16.78 17.34
C ASN A 56 20.05 -16.34 18.53
N ASN A 57 20.62 -15.14 18.49
CA ASN A 57 21.42 -14.61 19.58
C ASN A 57 20.52 -14.00 20.68
N ASP A 58 21.04 -13.97 21.90
CA ASP A 58 20.34 -13.33 23.04
C ASP A 58 20.11 -11.84 22.81
N LEU A 59 20.96 -11.21 21.97
CA LEU A 59 20.84 -9.83 21.55
C LEU A 59 20.83 -9.76 20.02
N VAL A 60 19.70 -9.35 19.44
CA VAL A 60 19.58 -9.09 18.01
C VAL A 60 20.06 -7.68 17.74
N LYS A 61 21.08 -7.54 16.88
CA LYS A 61 21.57 -6.23 16.44
C LYS A 61 20.69 -5.69 15.32
N ILE A 62 20.31 -4.43 15.43
CA ILE A 62 19.55 -3.69 14.44
C ILE A 62 20.46 -2.62 13.84
N TYR A 63 20.49 -2.59 12.52
CA TYR A 63 21.35 -1.68 11.76
C TYR A 63 20.51 -0.65 11.02
N ASP A 64 20.90 0.62 11.13
CA ASP A 64 20.27 1.68 10.34
C ASP A 64 20.75 1.64 8.89
N ARG A 65 19.83 1.83 7.96
CA ARG A 65 20.13 2.04 6.54
C ARG A 65 19.52 3.34 6.07
N LYS A 66 20.35 4.27 5.62
CA LYS A 66 19.85 5.54 5.09
C LYS A 66 19.03 5.34 3.83
N THR A 67 17.95 6.10 3.68
CA THR A 67 17.13 6.12 2.46
C THR A 67 16.82 7.56 2.07
N ASN A 68 16.38 7.74 0.81
CA ASN A 68 15.85 9.01 0.33
C ASN A 68 14.32 9.03 0.23
N ILE A 69 13.62 8.08 0.88
CA ILE A 69 12.15 7.96 0.82
C ILE A 69 11.45 9.25 1.28
N ASN A 70 12.03 9.97 2.24
CA ASN A 70 11.52 11.24 2.72
C ASN A 70 11.35 12.32 1.63
N LYS A 71 11.96 12.15 0.45
CA LYS A 71 11.74 13.02 -0.71
C LYS A 71 10.41 12.75 -1.42
N PHE A 72 9.82 11.57 -1.20
CA PHE A 72 8.60 11.10 -1.85
C PHE A 72 7.40 11.07 -0.91
N VAL A 73 7.65 10.92 0.38
CA VAL A 73 6.63 10.79 1.41
C VAL A 73 6.56 12.07 2.21
N ASN A 74 5.43 12.76 2.13
CA ASN A 74 5.14 13.89 2.99
C ASN A 74 4.45 13.39 4.26
N ASN A 75 4.97 13.78 5.42
CA ASN A 75 4.45 13.36 6.73
C ASN A 75 3.38 14.30 7.31
N GLU A 76 2.90 15.26 6.55
CA GLU A 76 1.88 16.21 7.00
C GLU A 76 0.53 15.53 7.27
N TYR A 77 0.24 14.44 6.52
CA TYR A 77 -0.98 13.65 6.70
C TYR A 77 -0.65 12.35 7.43
N THR A 78 -1.34 12.09 8.53
CA THR A 78 -1.10 10.93 9.42
C THR A 78 -1.24 9.56 8.77
N SER A 79 -1.71 9.50 7.53
CA SER A 79 -1.93 8.26 6.76
C SER A 79 -1.19 8.21 5.44
N SER A 80 -0.47 9.27 5.05
CA SER A 80 0.45 9.22 3.90
C SER A 80 1.69 8.42 4.28
N GLY A 81 2.38 7.86 3.31
CA GLY A 81 3.59 7.10 3.54
C GLY A 81 3.59 5.74 2.86
N ILE A 82 4.56 4.92 3.24
CA ILE A 82 4.70 3.56 2.71
C ILE A 82 3.48 2.72 3.10
N LYS A 83 3.02 1.87 2.17
CA LYS A 83 1.87 0.99 2.33
C LYS A 83 2.23 -0.49 2.28
N ASP A 84 3.31 -0.82 1.57
CA ASP A 84 3.81 -2.18 1.47
C ASP A 84 5.24 -2.21 0.94
N LEU A 85 5.93 -3.34 1.13
CA LEU A 85 7.21 -3.65 0.52
C LEU A 85 7.10 -4.95 -0.26
N LEU A 86 7.88 -5.07 -1.31
CA LEU A 86 8.00 -6.28 -2.11
C LEU A 86 9.42 -6.36 -2.65
N VAL A 87 10.07 -7.50 -2.48
CA VAL A 87 11.37 -7.78 -3.08
C VAL A 87 11.20 -8.73 -4.26
N VAL A 88 11.72 -8.32 -5.41
CA VAL A 88 11.80 -9.14 -6.61
C VAL A 88 13.25 -9.13 -7.07
N ASP A 89 13.89 -10.30 -7.08
CA ASP A 89 15.32 -10.45 -7.32
C ASP A 89 16.15 -9.51 -6.42
N ASP A 90 16.90 -8.61 -7.01
CA ASP A 90 17.73 -7.64 -6.31
C ASP A 90 17.09 -6.23 -6.24
N ILE A 91 15.79 -6.12 -6.46
CA ILE A 91 15.07 -4.85 -6.42
C ILE A 91 14.02 -4.88 -5.30
N ILE A 92 14.02 -3.85 -4.45
CA ILE A 92 12.95 -3.59 -3.51
C ILE A 92 11.99 -2.57 -4.09
N TYR A 93 10.72 -2.90 -4.05
CA TYR A 93 9.60 -2.03 -4.39
C TYR A 93 8.91 -1.58 -3.10
N ALA A 94 8.51 -0.32 -3.06
CA ALA A 94 7.75 0.24 -1.95
C ALA A 94 6.52 0.96 -2.50
N SER A 95 5.33 0.46 -2.22
CA SER A 95 4.11 1.20 -2.52
C SER A 95 3.92 2.32 -1.50
N TYR A 96 3.39 3.46 -1.93
CA TYR A 96 3.21 4.62 -1.08
C TYR A 96 2.06 5.50 -1.55
N THR A 97 1.55 6.32 -0.65
CA THR A 97 0.61 7.39 -1.02
C THR A 97 1.41 8.56 -1.57
N LYS A 98 1.25 8.82 -2.87
CA LYS A 98 1.84 9.98 -3.55
C LYS A 98 0.93 11.17 -3.41
N GLU A 99 1.49 12.28 -2.93
CA GLU A 99 0.84 13.58 -2.88
C GLU A 99 1.22 14.39 -4.13
N ILE A 100 0.21 14.88 -4.83
CA ILE A 100 0.37 15.64 -6.05
C ILE A 100 -0.28 17.00 -5.84
N SER A 101 0.49 18.08 -6.03
CA SER A 101 -0.07 19.43 -6.02
C SER A 101 -0.81 19.72 -7.33
N VAL A 102 -2.09 20.01 -7.23
CA VAL A 102 -2.96 20.34 -8.36
C VAL A 102 -3.60 21.73 -8.15
N ASN A 103 -4.07 22.34 -9.22
CA ASN A 103 -4.88 23.54 -9.07
C ASN A 103 -6.24 23.16 -8.49
N ASP A 104 -6.72 23.94 -7.51
CA ASP A 104 -8.06 23.73 -6.95
C ASP A 104 -9.11 23.99 -8.03
N LYS A 105 -10.06 23.06 -8.18
CA LYS A 105 -11.13 23.19 -9.19
C LYS A 105 -12.12 24.30 -8.88
N SER A 106 -12.25 24.69 -7.60
CA SER A 106 -13.14 25.76 -7.16
C SER A 106 -12.47 27.14 -7.19
N ASP A 107 -11.14 27.21 -7.12
CA ASP A 107 -10.36 28.45 -7.17
C ASP A 107 -9.00 28.18 -7.83
N PRO A 108 -8.83 28.52 -9.12
CA PRO A 108 -7.58 28.26 -9.87
C PRO A 108 -6.34 28.93 -9.28
N ASN A 109 -6.50 29.92 -8.41
CA ASN A 109 -5.40 30.60 -7.73
C ASN A 109 -4.93 29.84 -6.48
N LYS A 110 -5.66 28.82 -6.05
CA LYS A 110 -5.31 27.97 -4.92
C LYS A 110 -4.74 26.64 -5.39
N LYS A 111 -3.87 26.08 -4.57
CA LYS A 111 -3.38 24.71 -4.71
C LYS A 111 -4.19 23.78 -3.82
N SER A 112 -4.50 22.61 -4.37
CA SER A 112 -5.08 21.49 -3.66
C SER A 112 -4.11 20.31 -3.69
N ILE A 113 -4.31 19.34 -2.82
CA ILE A 113 -3.57 18.08 -2.80
C ILE A 113 -4.44 17.00 -3.41
N CYS A 114 -3.84 16.23 -4.29
CA CYS A 114 -4.43 15.06 -4.89
C CYS A 114 -3.62 13.82 -4.54
N LEU A 115 -4.27 12.73 -4.15
CA LEU A 115 -3.63 11.52 -3.67
C LEU A 115 -3.79 10.37 -4.65
N ASN A 116 -2.72 9.60 -4.84
CA ASN A 116 -2.79 8.29 -5.47
C ASN A 116 -1.84 7.29 -4.81
N THR A 117 -2.00 5.99 -5.15
CA THR A 117 -1.09 4.93 -4.73
C THR A 117 -0.07 4.69 -5.84
N SER A 118 1.19 4.95 -5.57
CA SER A 118 2.30 4.80 -6.50
C SER A 118 3.34 3.81 -5.95
N ILE A 119 4.33 3.44 -6.76
CA ILE A 119 5.40 2.52 -6.38
C ILE A 119 6.76 3.18 -6.60
N LEU A 120 7.62 3.11 -5.60
CA LEU A 120 9.04 3.39 -5.68
C LEU A 120 9.82 2.09 -5.89
N SER A 121 11.03 2.18 -6.45
CA SER A 121 11.97 1.06 -6.51
C SER A 121 13.38 1.49 -6.16
N ALA A 122 14.15 0.58 -5.56
CA ALA A 122 15.56 0.75 -5.29
C ALA A 122 16.32 -0.57 -5.48
N ASN A 123 17.59 -0.49 -5.84
CA ASN A 123 18.44 -1.65 -6.03
C ASN A 123 19.05 -2.10 -4.69
N LEU A 124 18.99 -3.39 -4.39
CA LEU A 124 19.53 -4.02 -3.18
C LEU A 124 20.93 -4.60 -3.36
N ILE A 125 21.48 -4.60 -4.59
CA ILE A 125 22.80 -5.18 -4.91
C ILE A 125 23.94 -4.46 -4.16
N ASP A 126 23.75 -3.19 -3.89
CA ASP A 126 24.73 -2.38 -3.18
C ASP A 126 24.97 -2.90 -1.77
N LYS A 127 26.19 -2.65 -1.26
CA LYS A 127 26.52 -2.97 0.13
C LYS A 127 25.46 -2.38 1.07
N PHE A 128 25.07 -3.14 2.10
CA PHE A 128 24.01 -2.72 3.03
C PHE A 128 24.36 -1.49 3.87
N ASP A 129 25.62 -1.11 3.93
CA ASP A 129 26.10 0.14 4.52
C ASP A 129 25.90 1.37 3.63
N THR A 130 25.57 1.17 2.34
CA THR A 130 25.27 2.28 1.43
C THR A 130 23.79 2.69 1.51
N PRO A 131 23.49 3.99 1.24
CA PRO A 131 22.12 4.46 1.21
C PRO A 131 21.27 3.74 0.16
N LEU A 132 20.04 3.39 0.53
CA LEU A 132 19.05 2.83 -0.39
C LEU A 132 18.35 3.96 -1.13
N ASN A 133 18.67 4.12 -2.41
CA ASN A 133 18.20 5.23 -3.24
C ASN A 133 16.97 4.82 -4.05
N PHE A 134 15.81 5.20 -3.55
CA PHE A 134 14.54 5.02 -4.24
C PHE A 134 14.34 6.01 -5.38
N ARG A 135 13.66 5.55 -6.42
CA ARG A 135 13.16 6.33 -7.56
C ARG A 135 11.73 5.89 -7.89
N GLU A 136 10.96 6.75 -8.53
CA GLU A 136 9.62 6.39 -8.97
C GLU A 136 9.69 5.26 -10.00
N PHE A 137 8.96 4.17 -9.72
CA PHE A 137 8.83 3.03 -10.62
C PHE A 137 7.53 3.10 -11.41
N PHE A 138 6.41 3.30 -10.69
CA PHE A 138 5.08 3.34 -11.29
C PHE A 138 4.22 4.42 -10.65
N THR A 139 3.49 5.14 -11.49
CA THR A 139 2.41 6.05 -11.10
C THR A 139 1.38 6.09 -12.22
N TYR A 140 0.15 6.47 -11.90
CA TYR A 140 -0.92 6.69 -12.87
C TYR A 140 -1.42 8.14 -12.79
N LYS A 141 -2.21 8.56 -13.81
CA LYS A 141 -2.56 9.99 -13.98
C LYS A 141 -3.65 10.48 -13.03
N ASP A 142 -4.64 9.62 -12.76
CA ASP A 142 -5.76 9.99 -11.92
C ASP A 142 -5.38 9.97 -10.43
N CYS A 143 -6.06 10.80 -9.66
CA CYS A 143 -5.84 10.92 -8.23
C CYS A 143 -7.11 11.44 -7.54
N ALA A 144 -7.25 11.14 -6.25
CA ALA A 144 -8.33 11.65 -5.42
C ALA A 144 -7.95 13.02 -4.85
N GLU A 145 -8.71 14.05 -5.21
CA GLU A 145 -8.50 15.40 -4.69
C GLU A 145 -8.90 15.48 -3.22
N VAL A 146 -7.94 15.82 -2.37
CA VAL A 146 -8.18 15.99 -0.93
C VAL A 146 -8.73 17.39 -0.72
N ARG A 147 -10.04 17.48 -0.52
CA ARG A 147 -10.63 18.73 -0.02
C ARG A 147 -10.24 18.90 1.44
N PHE A 148 -9.77 20.08 1.82
CA PHE A 148 -9.33 20.44 3.19
C PHE A 148 -10.51 20.48 4.18
N ASN A 149 -11.34 19.45 4.23
CA ASN A 149 -12.34 19.28 5.25
C ASN A 149 -11.89 18.24 6.28
N LYS A 150 -12.55 18.16 7.42
CA LYS A 150 -12.22 17.18 8.48
C LYS A 150 -12.25 15.72 8.00
N GLN A 151 -12.96 15.40 6.91
CA GLN A 151 -13.05 14.08 6.31
C GLN A 151 -11.83 13.75 5.44
N ALA A 152 -11.17 14.73 4.86
CA ALA A 152 -9.96 14.55 4.05
C ALA A 152 -8.79 13.92 4.81
N ARG A 153 -8.73 14.09 6.14
CA ARG A 153 -7.75 13.44 7.00
C ARG A 153 -7.80 11.90 6.93
N TYR A 154 -8.91 11.33 6.52
CA TYR A 154 -9.10 9.88 6.42
C TYR A 154 -8.86 9.35 5.00
N GLY A 155 -8.90 10.19 3.98
CA GLY A 155 -8.75 9.78 2.58
C GLY A 155 -7.44 9.03 2.34
N SER A 156 -6.32 9.52 2.84
CA SER A 156 -5.01 8.88 2.71
C SER A 156 -4.90 7.53 3.46
N ALA A 157 -5.80 7.22 4.39
CA ALA A 157 -5.89 5.92 5.05
C ALA A 157 -6.50 4.85 4.15
N GLN A 158 -7.31 5.23 3.15
CA GLN A 158 -7.98 4.32 2.22
C GLN A 158 -7.23 4.22 0.89
N ALA A 159 -5.94 3.97 0.98
CA ALA A 159 -5.03 3.95 -0.16
C ALA A 159 -4.84 2.55 -0.77
N GLY A 160 -5.24 1.47 -0.08
CA GLY A 160 -4.82 0.11 -0.44
C GLY A 160 -3.31 -0.03 -0.32
N GLY A 161 -2.65 -0.37 -1.41
CA GLY A 161 -1.19 -0.37 -1.55
C GLY A 161 -0.53 -1.73 -1.40
N ARG A 162 -1.28 -2.82 -1.24
CA ARG A 162 -0.71 -4.16 -1.12
C ARG A 162 -0.21 -4.67 -2.47
N MET A 163 0.96 -5.32 -2.44
CA MET A 163 1.62 -5.82 -3.63
C MET A 163 1.86 -7.33 -3.57
N GLN A 164 1.77 -7.99 -4.71
CA GLN A 164 2.22 -9.37 -4.91
C GLN A 164 2.91 -9.49 -6.26
N TYR A 165 3.94 -10.34 -6.34
CA TYR A 165 4.67 -10.60 -7.57
C TYR A 165 4.33 -11.97 -8.15
N ASP A 166 3.96 -11.98 -9.42
CA ASP A 166 3.80 -13.19 -10.21
C ASP A 166 5.00 -13.36 -11.17
N ASN A 167 5.90 -14.25 -10.78
CA ASN A 167 7.10 -14.55 -11.56
C ASN A 167 6.81 -15.29 -12.90
N ARG A 168 5.61 -15.86 -13.08
CA ARG A 168 5.23 -16.54 -14.34
C ARG A 168 4.93 -15.52 -15.44
N ASN A 169 4.33 -14.41 -15.05
CA ASN A 169 3.89 -13.37 -15.97
C ASN A 169 4.72 -12.09 -15.87
N ASN A 170 5.74 -12.05 -15.01
CA ASN A 170 6.58 -10.90 -14.70
C ASN A 170 5.76 -9.65 -14.34
N LYS A 171 4.77 -9.82 -13.44
CA LYS A 171 3.84 -8.76 -13.07
C LYS A 171 3.79 -8.52 -11.57
N ILE A 172 3.63 -7.25 -11.20
CA ILE A 172 3.21 -6.84 -9.85
C ILE A 172 1.71 -6.63 -9.87
N TYR A 173 0.99 -7.26 -8.93
CA TYR A 173 -0.38 -6.93 -8.60
C TYR A 173 -0.39 -5.89 -7.50
N LEU A 174 -1.21 -4.84 -7.67
CA LEU A 174 -1.31 -3.72 -6.73
C LEU A 174 -2.77 -3.46 -6.41
N THR A 175 -3.09 -3.38 -5.12
CA THR A 175 -4.39 -2.87 -4.67
C THR A 175 -4.36 -1.35 -4.56
N ILE A 176 -5.41 -0.69 -5.00
CA ILE A 176 -5.56 0.76 -4.94
C ILE A 176 -6.90 1.06 -4.28
N GLY A 177 -6.85 1.83 -3.18
CA GLY A 177 -8.05 2.24 -2.49
C GLY A 177 -8.81 3.37 -3.18
N ASP A 178 -10.00 3.67 -2.71
CA ASP A 178 -10.86 4.71 -3.27
C ASP A 178 -10.54 6.13 -2.78
N PHE A 179 -9.70 6.26 -1.75
CA PHE A 179 -9.36 7.54 -1.11
C PHE A 179 -10.58 8.38 -0.72
N MET A 180 -11.70 7.75 -0.32
CA MET A 180 -12.99 8.40 -0.08
C MET A 180 -13.65 9.00 -1.34
N SER A 181 -13.15 8.66 -2.51
CA SER A 181 -13.72 9.05 -3.81
C SER A 181 -14.63 7.93 -4.34
N PHE A 182 -15.70 7.65 -3.64
CA PHE A 182 -16.55 6.47 -3.77
C PHE A 182 -16.97 6.14 -5.22
N VAL A 183 -17.35 7.17 -5.97
CA VAL A 183 -17.84 7.03 -7.36
C VAL A 183 -16.77 6.45 -8.29
N THR A 184 -15.48 6.76 -8.03
CA THR A 184 -14.38 6.32 -8.88
C THR A 184 -14.16 4.82 -8.86
N SER A 185 -14.62 4.12 -7.80
CA SER A 185 -14.51 2.66 -7.71
C SER A 185 -15.28 1.94 -8.82
N GLN A 186 -16.34 2.55 -9.36
CA GLN A 186 -17.15 2.03 -10.47
C GLN A 186 -16.71 2.55 -11.85
N ASN A 187 -15.91 3.60 -11.89
CA ASN A 187 -15.41 4.15 -13.16
C ASN A 187 -14.20 3.34 -13.66
N LEU A 188 -14.32 2.64 -14.78
CA LEU A 188 -13.26 1.81 -15.36
C LEU A 188 -12.12 2.64 -16.00
N GLU A 189 -12.29 3.94 -16.19
CA GLU A 189 -11.22 4.85 -16.61
C GLU A 189 -10.35 5.33 -15.45
N SER A 190 -10.78 5.08 -14.20
CA SER A 190 -10.04 5.41 -12.98
C SER A 190 -9.36 4.18 -12.41
N ASN A 191 -8.15 4.35 -11.86
CA ASN A 191 -7.46 3.31 -11.09
C ASN A 191 -7.86 3.30 -9.60
N LEU A 192 -8.61 4.29 -9.13
CA LEU A 192 -9.07 4.35 -7.74
C LEU A 192 -10.13 3.29 -7.46
N GLY A 193 -10.02 2.59 -6.33
CA GLY A 193 -10.90 1.48 -5.97
C GLY A 193 -10.76 0.27 -6.90
N LYS A 194 -9.52 -0.09 -7.23
CA LYS A 194 -9.19 -1.17 -8.17
C LYS A 194 -8.09 -2.10 -7.64
N THR A 195 -8.07 -3.32 -8.17
CA THR A 195 -6.85 -4.12 -8.20
C THR A 195 -6.32 -4.11 -9.64
N ILE A 196 -5.05 -3.81 -9.80
CA ILE A 196 -4.39 -3.72 -11.10
C ILE A 196 -3.22 -4.70 -11.21
N SER A 197 -2.89 -5.10 -12.43
CA SER A 197 -1.61 -5.72 -12.76
C SER A 197 -0.71 -4.71 -13.44
N ILE A 198 0.59 -4.76 -13.12
CA ILE A 198 1.64 -3.89 -13.68
C ILE A 198 2.71 -4.80 -14.25
N ASP A 199 3.00 -4.69 -15.51
CA ASP A 199 4.12 -5.36 -16.15
C ASP A 199 5.43 -4.66 -15.76
N ILE A 200 6.40 -5.41 -15.25
CA ILE A 200 7.62 -4.82 -14.66
C ILE A 200 8.48 -4.12 -15.72
N GLU A 201 8.58 -4.67 -16.92
CA GLU A 201 9.45 -4.14 -17.99
C GLU A 201 8.82 -2.92 -18.65
N SER A 202 7.61 -3.09 -19.16
CA SER A 202 6.91 -2.03 -19.91
C SER A 202 6.26 -0.99 -19.02
N LYS A 203 6.07 -1.28 -17.71
CA LYS A 203 5.32 -0.48 -16.73
C LYS A 203 3.87 -0.20 -17.13
N LYS A 204 3.33 -0.95 -18.10
CA LYS A 204 1.92 -0.87 -18.48
C LYS A 204 1.07 -1.54 -17.42
N SER A 205 -0.05 -0.91 -17.09
CA SER A 205 -1.01 -1.46 -16.14
C SER A 205 -2.31 -1.86 -16.80
N LYS A 206 -3.02 -2.80 -16.17
CA LYS A 206 -4.34 -3.26 -16.55
C LYS A 206 -5.19 -3.46 -15.30
N ILE A 207 -6.44 -2.99 -15.31
CA ILE A 207 -7.41 -3.26 -14.26
C ILE A 207 -7.81 -4.73 -14.32
N LEU A 208 -7.73 -5.42 -13.17
CA LEU A 208 -8.19 -6.79 -12.98
C LEU A 208 -9.58 -6.83 -12.36
N SER A 209 -9.84 -5.93 -11.41
CA SER A 209 -11.12 -5.84 -10.72
C SER A 209 -11.42 -4.40 -10.31
N SER A 210 -12.71 -4.13 -10.14
CA SER A 210 -13.25 -2.81 -9.77
C SER A 210 -14.21 -2.95 -8.58
N GLY A 211 -14.75 -1.82 -8.12
CA GLY A 211 -15.71 -1.81 -7.03
C GLY A 211 -15.11 -2.15 -5.68
N HIS A 212 -13.90 -1.67 -5.42
CA HIS A 212 -13.18 -1.84 -4.15
C HIS A 212 -13.13 -0.53 -3.36
N ARG A 213 -13.14 -0.67 -2.03
CA ARG A 213 -13.01 0.46 -1.11
C ARG A 213 -11.56 0.61 -0.60
N ASN A 214 -11.07 -0.36 0.15
CA ASN A 214 -9.75 -0.28 0.79
C ASN A 214 -9.17 -1.66 1.09
N GLN A 215 -8.56 -2.29 0.11
CA GLN A 215 -7.93 -3.60 0.23
C GLN A 215 -6.61 -3.48 1.00
N GLN A 216 -6.52 -4.10 2.18
CA GLN A 216 -5.38 -4.02 3.10
C GLN A 216 -4.61 -5.33 3.25
N GLY A 217 -5.04 -6.40 2.63
CA GLY A 217 -4.31 -7.65 2.46
C GLY A 217 -4.40 -8.13 1.03
N LEU A 218 -3.34 -8.78 0.53
CA LEU A 218 -3.30 -9.39 -0.78
C LEU A 218 -2.43 -10.64 -0.74
N LEU A 219 -2.94 -11.74 -1.24
CA LEU A 219 -2.23 -13.01 -1.37
C LEU A 219 -2.40 -13.56 -2.78
N LEU A 220 -1.31 -13.93 -3.44
CA LEU A 220 -1.33 -14.61 -4.72
C LEU A 220 -1.32 -16.13 -4.53
N LEU A 221 -2.38 -16.80 -4.98
CA LEU A 221 -2.46 -18.25 -5.14
C LEU A 221 -2.07 -18.61 -6.58
N LYS A 222 -0.77 -18.87 -6.77
CA LYS A 222 -0.17 -19.00 -8.13
C LYS A 222 -0.79 -20.14 -8.93
N ASN A 223 -0.99 -21.30 -8.31
CA ASN A 223 -1.48 -22.50 -9.00
C ASN A 223 -2.94 -22.36 -9.45
N GLU A 224 -3.72 -21.59 -8.70
CA GLU A 224 -5.14 -21.36 -8.92
C GLU A 224 -5.42 -20.15 -9.81
N ASN A 225 -4.40 -19.36 -10.15
CA ASN A 225 -4.53 -18.07 -10.84
C ASN A 225 -5.48 -17.10 -10.12
N LEU A 226 -5.39 -17.05 -8.79
CA LEU A 226 -6.25 -16.25 -7.93
C LEU A 226 -5.44 -15.26 -7.11
N LEU A 227 -6.06 -14.10 -6.84
CA LEU A 227 -5.68 -13.22 -5.76
C LEU A 227 -6.76 -13.28 -4.67
N VAL A 228 -6.35 -13.37 -3.42
CA VAL A 228 -7.24 -13.24 -2.27
C VAL A 228 -6.91 -11.93 -1.59
N ALA A 229 -7.90 -11.05 -1.49
CA ALA A 229 -7.76 -9.74 -0.87
C ALA A 229 -8.65 -9.63 0.37
N SER A 230 -8.09 -9.14 1.49
CA SER A 230 -8.91 -8.66 2.61
C SER A 230 -9.13 -7.16 2.46
N GLU A 231 -10.36 -6.72 2.68
CA GLU A 231 -10.81 -5.38 2.39
C GLU A 231 -11.59 -4.77 3.55
N HIS A 232 -11.24 -3.55 3.92
CA HIS A 232 -12.06 -2.77 4.82
C HIS A 232 -13.32 -2.29 4.11
N GLY A 233 -14.45 -2.87 4.49
CA GLY A 233 -15.78 -2.42 4.10
C GLY A 233 -16.23 -1.18 4.87
N GLN A 234 -17.51 -0.90 4.80
CA GLN A 234 -18.16 0.04 5.73
C GLN A 234 -18.41 -0.63 7.08
N ARG A 235 -19.17 0.03 7.96
CA ARG A 235 -19.49 -0.44 9.30
C ARG A 235 -19.88 -1.93 9.30
N ASP A 236 -19.08 -2.75 9.99
CA ASP A 236 -19.32 -4.19 10.20
C ASP A 236 -19.34 -5.04 8.90
N GLY A 237 -18.74 -4.55 7.80
CA GLY A 237 -18.78 -5.18 6.50
C GLY A 237 -17.40 -5.41 5.87
N ASP A 238 -16.38 -5.77 6.66
CA ASP A 238 -15.08 -6.18 6.12
C ASP A 238 -15.26 -7.46 5.28
N GLU A 239 -14.51 -7.55 4.18
CA GLU A 239 -14.69 -8.56 3.14
C GLU A 239 -13.42 -9.35 2.89
N VAL A 240 -13.59 -10.58 2.40
CA VAL A 240 -12.54 -11.36 1.74
C VAL A 240 -12.95 -11.60 0.30
N ASN A 241 -12.22 -11.01 -0.62
CA ASN A 241 -12.53 -11.03 -2.05
C ASN A 241 -11.58 -11.96 -2.80
N ILE A 242 -12.13 -12.81 -3.69
CA ILE A 242 -11.37 -13.71 -4.55
C ILE A 242 -11.39 -13.15 -5.97
N ILE A 243 -10.22 -12.72 -6.47
CA ILE A 243 -10.06 -12.09 -7.78
C ILE A 243 -9.40 -13.10 -8.73
N HIS A 244 -10.06 -13.43 -9.81
CA HIS A 244 -9.52 -14.30 -10.86
C HIS A 244 -8.63 -13.50 -11.80
N ILE A 245 -7.37 -13.87 -11.94
CA ILE A 245 -6.37 -13.09 -12.70
C ILE A 245 -6.73 -13.01 -14.20
N GLU A 246 -7.34 -14.06 -14.76
CA GLU A 246 -7.67 -14.15 -16.17
C GLU A 246 -9.10 -13.70 -16.51
N LYS A 247 -9.98 -13.60 -15.50
CA LYS A 247 -11.37 -13.20 -15.71
C LYS A 247 -11.45 -11.69 -15.94
N LYS A 248 -12.28 -11.29 -16.90
CA LYS A 248 -12.55 -9.88 -17.18
C LYS A 248 -13.75 -9.38 -16.37
N ASP A 249 -13.90 -8.06 -16.28
CA ASP A 249 -15.09 -7.35 -15.83
C ASP A 249 -15.56 -7.77 -14.42
N GLN A 250 -14.62 -8.03 -13.51
CA GLN A 250 -14.92 -8.36 -12.13
C GLN A 250 -15.21 -7.09 -11.34
N ASN A 251 -16.39 -7.00 -10.76
CA ASN A 251 -16.84 -5.87 -9.95
C ASN A 251 -17.35 -6.37 -8.59
N TYR A 252 -16.77 -5.84 -7.51
CA TYR A 252 -17.03 -6.22 -6.12
C TYR A 252 -18.07 -5.32 -5.44
N GLY A 253 -18.68 -4.43 -6.19
CA GLY A 253 -19.93 -3.75 -5.84
C GLY A 253 -19.77 -2.40 -5.15
N TRP A 254 -18.66 -2.12 -4.46
CA TRP A 254 -18.49 -0.83 -3.77
C TRP A 254 -18.56 0.36 -4.74
N PRO A 255 -19.26 1.46 -4.43
CA PRO A 255 -20.12 1.72 -3.27
C PRO A 255 -21.59 1.35 -3.46
N ILE A 256 -21.97 0.72 -4.57
CA ILE A 256 -23.37 0.41 -4.95
C ILE A 256 -23.93 -0.70 -4.07
N ALA A 257 -23.14 -1.74 -3.84
CA ALA A 257 -23.47 -2.88 -3.00
C ALA A 257 -22.41 -3.09 -1.93
N SER A 258 -22.83 -3.40 -0.72
CA SER A 258 -21.98 -3.79 0.41
C SER A 258 -22.80 -4.64 1.37
N TYR A 259 -22.16 -5.60 2.03
CA TYR A 259 -22.79 -6.36 3.12
C TYR A 259 -22.95 -5.55 4.41
N SER A 260 -22.46 -4.33 4.44
CA SER A 260 -22.44 -3.47 5.61
C SER A 260 -23.54 -2.42 5.62
N ASN A 261 -23.80 -1.86 6.81
CA ASN A 261 -24.62 -0.67 6.95
C ASN A 261 -23.86 0.56 6.45
N TYR A 262 -24.44 1.36 5.59
CA TYR A 262 -23.84 2.60 5.11
C TYR A 262 -23.71 3.61 6.25
N TYR A 263 -22.56 4.30 6.34
CA TYR A 263 -22.38 5.40 7.28
C TYR A 263 -23.24 6.62 6.97
N PHE A 264 -23.60 6.79 5.68
CA PHE A 264 -24.31 7.96 5.17
C PHE A 264 -25.39 7.53 4.21
N PHE A 265 -26.61 7.36 4.70
CA PHE A 265 -27.79 7.05 3.88
C PHE A 265 -28.20 8.16 2.91
N GLU A 266 -27.58 9.35 3.02
CA GLU A 266 -28.01 10.55 2.32
C GLU A 266 -27.12 10.94 1.12
N ASN A 267 -26.12 10.14 0.76
CA ASN A 267 -25.29 10.47 -0.41
C ASN A 267 -26.06 10.22 -1.71
N PHE A 268 -26.73 11.26 -2.16
CA PHE A 268 -27.54 11.35 -3.38
C PHE A 268 -26.81 10.87 -4.64
N GLU A 269 -25.47 10.99 -4.67
CA GLU A 269 -24.67 10.55 -5.81
C GLU A 269 -24.54 9.02 -5.92
N ILE A 270 -24.54 8.29 -4.82
CA ILE A 270 -24.50 6.81 -4.85
C ILE A 270 -25.80 6.26 -5.42
N ARG A 271 -26.94 6.87 -5.13
CA ARG A 271 -28.25 6.47 -5.67
C ARG A 271 -28.34 6.62 -7.19
N LYS A 272 -27.54 7.51 -7.80
CA LYS A 272 -27.50 7.68 -9.27
C LYS A 272 -26.69 6.59 -9.97
N LEU A 273 -25.89 5.81 -9.23
CA LEU A 273 -25.09 4.71 -9.78
C LEU A 273 -25.81 3.36 -9.65
N ALA A 274 -26.88 3.26 -8.86
CA ALA A 274 -27.72 2.08 -8.81
C ALA A 274 -28.55 2.00 -10.10
N PRO A 275 -28.65 0.83 -10.75
CA PRO A 275 -29.48 0.64 -11.93
C PRO A 275 -30.95 0.84 -11.65
#